data_89d63e5e0b3a8d5ef447b821ebe1731c
#
_entry.id   89d63e5e0b3a8d5ef447b821ebe1731c
#
_cell.length_a   1.000
_cell.length_b   1.000
_cell.length_c   1.000
_cell.angle_alpha   90.00
_cell.angle_beta   90.00
_cell.angle_gamma   90.00
#
_symmetry.space_group_name_H-M   'P 1'
#
loop_
_entity.id
_entity.type
_entity.pdbx_description
1 polymer ?
#
loop_
_entity_poly.entity_id
_entity_poly.type
_entity_poly.pdbx_seq_one_letter_code
_entity_poly.pdbx_strand_id
1 'polypeptide(L)'
;PRLEVDGTPAHIGRRKAVALLAYLAVTGCAHTRDALSALLWPEFAAADARAELRRQLVLLNDLLGPSAIEADRETVQLNPDLGLWLDVAAFRARVGACAGHDHGPTEACPDCVPLLEGAVALYTDPFMAGFTLGDSAAFDEWQFFEAEALKDDVTGALVRLATYTTSQGDFDRAIGYARRWLALDPLHEPAHRHLMVLYARSNQRAAAVRQYETCERLLREEL
;
A
#
# COMPACT_ATOMS: atom_id res chain seq x y z
N PRO A 1 -8.53 -1.16 -7.62
CA PRO A 1 -7.44 -2.04 -8.08
C PRO A 1 -7.40 -2.11 -9.61
N ARG A 2 -6.20 -2.22 -10.17
CA ARG A 2 -5.93 -2.40 -11.60
C ARG A 2 -5.28 -3.76 -11.82
N LEU A 3 -5.74 -4.49 -12.83
CA LEU A 3 -5.19 -5.76 -13.23
C LEU A 3 -4.80 -5.69 -14.72
N GLU A 4 -3.64 -6.23 -15.05
CA GLU A 4 -3.19 -6.43 -16.42
C GLU A 4 -2.75 -7.88 -16.60
N VAL A 5 -3.07 -8.46 -17.74
CA VAL A 5 -2.62 -9.79 -18.15
C VAL A 5 -1.89 -9.61 -19.48
N ASP A 6 -0.62 -10.02 -19.54
CA ASP A 6 0.26 -9.84 -20.72
C ASP A 6 0.28 -8.39 -21.25
N GLY A 7 0.31 -7.41 -20.33
CA GLY A 7 0.33 -5.98 -20.64
C GLY A 7 -1.01 -5.41 -21.14
N THR A 8 -2.08 -6.21 -21.10
CA THR A 8 -3.43 -5.78 -21.48
C THR A 8 -4.30 -5.61 -20.25
N PRO A 9 -4.99 -4.45 -20.08
CA PRO A 9 -5.91 -4.28 -18.97
C PRO A 9 -7.00 -5.37 -18.95
N ALA A 10 -7.13 -6.06 -17.83
CA ALA A 10 -8.12 -7.10 -17.62
C ALA A 10 -9.17 -6.65 -16.59
N HIS A 11 -10.41 -7.01 -16.85
CA HIS A 11 -11.53 -6.65 -15.99
C HIS A 11 -12.15 -7.88 -15.32
N ILE A 12 -12.20 -7.88 -14.00
CA ILE A 12 -12.90 -8.90 -13.23
C ILE A 12 -14.29 -8.35 -12.89
N GLY A 13 -15.32 -8.86 -13.55
CA GLY A 13 -16.70 -8.40 -13.39
C GLY A 13 -17.33 -8.75 -12.02
N ARG A 14 -16.65 -9.50 -11.17
CA ARG A 14 -17.14 -9.95 -9.85
C ARG A 14 -16.29 -9.39 -8.73
N ARG A 15 -16.88 -8.56 -7.87
CA ARG A 15 -16.16 -7.91 -6.74
C ARG A 15 -15.46 -8.93 -5.83
N LYS A 16 -16.13 -10.06 -5.49
CA LYS A 16 -15.53 -11.11 -4.63
C LYS A 16 -14.36 -11.84 -5.28
N ALA A 17 -14.30 -11.94 -6.61
CA ALA A 17 -13.11 -12.45 -7.30
C ALA A 17 -11.94 -11.46 -7.21
N VAL A 18 -12.20 -10.15 -7.34
CA VAL A 18 -11.18 -9.11 -7.11
C VAL A 18 -10.67 -9.16 -5.68
N ALA A 19 -11.55 -9.27 -4.69
CA ALA A 19 -11.19 -9.38 -3.28
C ALA A 19 -10.36 -10.64 -2.99
N LEU A 20 -10.77 -11.79 -3.52
CA LEU A 20 -10.04 -13.05 -3.39
C LEU A 20 -8.62 -12.94 -4.00
N LEU A 21 -8.52 -12.43 -5.21
CA LEU A 21 -7.22 -12.26 -5.88
C LEU A 21 -6.30 -11.31 -5.09
N ALA A 22 -6.81 -10.16 -4.65
CA ALA A 22 -6.05 -9.20 -3.86
C ALA A 22 -5.59 -9.81 -2.52
N TYR A 23 -6.47 -10.54 -1.84
CA TYR A 23 -6.15 -11.19 -0.57
C TYR A 23 -5.04 -12.24 -0.74
N LEU A 24 -5.17 -13.14 -1.71
CA LEU A 24 -4.16 -14.16 -2.00
C LEU A 24 -2.82 -13.56 -2.45
N ALA A 25 -2.86 -12.51 -3.28
CA ALA A 25 -1.66 -11.85 -3.81
C ALA A 25 -0.88 -11.12 -2.70
N VAL A 26 -1.58 -10.39 -1.84
CA VAL A 26 -0.93 -9.57 -0.80
C VAL A 26 -0.44 -10.42 0.37
N THR A 27 -1.21 -11.44 0.78
CA THR A 27 -0.80 -12.35 1.86
C THR A 27 0.32 -13.30 1.42
N GLY A 28 0.38 -13.67 0.14
CA GLY A 28 1.45 -14.49 -0.43
C GLY A 28 1.61 -15.88 0.17
N CYS A 29 0.56 -16.42 0.81
CA CYS A 29 0.59 -17.72 1.48
C CYS A 29 -0.68 -18.54 1.20
N ALA A 30 -0.62 -19.82 1.54
CA ALA A 30 -1.77 -20.72 1.43
C ALA A 30 -2.80 -20.42 2.53
N HIS A 31 -4.07 -20.40 2.14
CA HIS A 31 -5.22 -20.21 3.03
C HIS A 31 -6.15 -21.42 2.94
N THR A 32 -6.79 -21.78 4.06
CA THR A 32 -7.80 -22.83 4.03
C THR A 32 -9.05 -22.35 3.29
N ARG A 33 -9.71 -23.30 2.60
CA ARG A 33 -10.97 -23.01 1.90
C ARG A 33 -12.05 -22.47 2.85
N ASP A 34 -12.05 -22.95 4.10
CA ASP A 34 -12.99 -22.50 5.12
C ASP A 34 -12.72 -21.07 5.55
N ALA A 35 -11.45 -20.70 5.76
CA ALA A 35 -11.06 -19.33 6.07
C ALA A 35 -11.45 -18.35 4.94
N LEU A 36 -11.15 -18.71 3.68
CA LEU A 36 -11.54 -17.88 2.52
C LEU A 36 -13.06 -17.79 2.35
N SER A 37 -13.77 -18.89 2.60
CA SER A 37 -15.24 -18.92 2.51
C SER A 37 -15.87 -18.05 3.59
N ALA A 38 -15.40 -18.15 4.85
CA ALA A 38 -15.85 -17.31 5.96
C ALA A 38 -15.50 -15.84 5.75
N LEU A 39 -14.30 -15.56 5.22
CA LEU A 39 -13.85 -14.20 4.90
C LEU A 39 -14.77 -13.53 3.89
N LEU A 40 -15.11 -14.22 2.78
CA LEU A 40 -15.78 -13.59 1.65
C LEU A 40 -17.32 -13.78 1.63
N TRP A 41 -17.85 -14.82 2.29
CA TRP A 41 -19.28 -15.11 2.34
C TRP A 41 -19.75 -15.45 3.78
N PRO A 42 -19.59 -14.53 4.74
CA PRO A 42 -19.88 -14.82 6.15
C PRO A 42 -21.36 -15.17 6.41
N GLU A 43 -22.27 -14.67 5.57
CA GLU A 43 -23.72 -14.88 5.72
C GLU A 43 -24.23 -16.17 5.05
N PHE A 44 -23.35 -16.89 4.32
CA PHE A 44 -23.76 -18.10 3.60
C PHE A 44 -23.57 -19.35 4.48
N ALA A 45 -24.41 -20.35 4.25
CA ALA A 45 -24.13 -21.68 4.79
C ALA A 45 -22.79 -22.21 4.21
N ALA A 46 -22.04 -22.96 5.01
CA ALA A 46 -20.68 -23.40 4.65
C ALA A 46 -20.58 -24.10 3.28
N ALA A 47 -21.59 -24.89 2.91
CA ALA A 47 -21.62 -25.58 1.62
C ALA A 47 -21.78 -24.60 0.44
N ASP A 48 -22.62 -23.57 0.61
CA ASP A 48 -22.90 -22.55 -0.41
C ASP A 48 -21.68 -21.61 -0.56
N ALA A 49 -21.08 -21.18 0.56
CA ALA A 49 -19.88 -20.37 0.57
C ALA A 49 -18.70 -21.08 -0.14
N ARG A 50 -18.51 -22.38 0.12
CA ARG A 50 -17.51 -23.20 -0.60
C ARG A 50 -17.85 -23.38 -2.09
N ALA A 51 -19.13 -23.42 -2.47
CA ALA A 51 -19.54 -23.48 -3.86
C ALA A 51 -19.24 -22.16 -4.59
N GLU A 52 -19.49 -21.02 -3.94
CA GLU A 52 -19.15 -19.71 -4.46
C GLU A 52 -17.62 -19.53 -4.60
N LEU A 53 -16.84 -19.94 -3.59
CA LEU A 53 -15.37 -19.91 -3.68
C LEU A 53 -14.90 -20.69 -4.91
N ARG A 54 -15.40 -21.89 -5.15
CA ARG A 54 -15.03 -22.68 -6.34
C ARG A 54 -15.32 -21.95 -7.65
N ARG A 55 -16.45 -21.23 -7.75
CA ARG A 55 -16.81 -20.45 -8.93
C ARG A 55 -15.83 -19.30 -9.17
N GLN A 56 -15.37 -18.62 -8.08
CA GLN A 56 -14.39 -17.55 -8.21
C GLN A 56 -13.01 -18.11 -8.60
N LEU A 57 -12.61 -19.27 -8.07
CA LEU A 57 -11.33 -19.92 -8.43
C LEU A 57 -11.29 -20.31 -9.91
N VAL A 58 -12.39 -20.86 -10.45
CA VAL A 58 -12.51 -21.16 -11.89
C VAL A 58 -12.38 -19.89 -12.72
N LEU A 59 -13.14 -18.83 -12.37
CA LEU A 59 -13.08 -17.55 -13.08
C LEU A 59 -11.67 -16.94 -13.08
N LEU A 60 -10.97 -17.00 -11.95
CA LEU A 60 -9.60 -16.47 -11.86
C LEU A 60 -8.61 -17.33 -12.67
N ASN A 61 -8.73 -18.66 -12.66
CA ASN A 61 -7.90 -19.53 -13.51
C ASN A 61 -8.17 -19.32 -15.01
N ASP A 62 -9.43 -19.10 -15.40
CA ASP A 62 -9.79 -18.79 -16.80
C ASP A 62 -9.17 -17.46 -17.25
N LEU A 63 -9.05 -16.50 -16.33
CA LEU A 63 -8.49 -15.17 -16.64
C LEU A 63 -6.96 -15.13 -16.59
N LEU A 64 -6.35 -15.76 -15.59
CA LEU A 64 -4.91 -15.65 -15.31
C LEU A 64 -4.12 -16.82 -15.90
N GLY A 65 -4.79 -17.86 -16.33
CA GLY A 65 -4.20 -19.12 -16.83
C GLY A 65 -4.45 -20.32 -15.90
N PRO A 66 -4.43 -21.53 -16.45
CA PRO A 66 -4.92 -22.76 -15.76
C PRO A 66 -4.10 -23.18 -14.54
N SER A 67 -2.92 -22.61 -14.33
CA SER A 67 -2.04 -22.89 -13.19
C SER A 67 -1.84 -21.67 -12.29
N ALA A 68 -2.65 -20.62 -12.45
CA ALA A 68 -2.48 -19.38 -11.70
C ALA A 68 -2.83 -19.55 -10.21
N ILE A 69 -3.77 -20.45 -9.91
CA ILE A 69 -4.18 -20.76 -8.54
C ILE A 69 -3.93 -22.24 -8.28
N GLU A 70 -3.09 -22.51 -7.30
CA GLU A 70 -2.91 -23.83 -6.73
C GLU A 70 -3.98 -24.06 -5.68
N ALA A 71 -4.80 -25.09 -5.89
CA ALA A 71 -5.91 -25.40 -5.01
C ALA A 71 -6.07 -26.91 -4.86
N ASP A 72 -5.97 -27.39 -3.63
CA ASP A 72 -6.25 -28.77 -3.27
C ASP A 72 -7.61 -28.89 -2.52
N ARG A 73 -7.79 -29.98 -1.74
CA ARG A 73 -9.03 -30.20 -0.98
C ARG A 73 -9.19 -29.25 0.20
N GLU A 74 -8.11 -28.74 0.76
CA GLU A 74 -8.06 -28.01 2.01
C GLU A 74 -7.62 -26.56 1.81
N THR A 75 -6.66 -26.32 0.91
CA THR A 75 -5.99 -25.02 0.76
C THR A 75 -6.11 -24.43 -0.63
N VAL A 76 -5.86 -23.11 -0.69
CA VAL A 76 -5.79 -22.31 -1.92
C VAL A 76 -4.67 -21.29 -1.75
N GLN A 77 -3.83 -21.15 -2.79
CA GLN A 77 -2.83 -20.08 -2.89
C GLN A 77 -2.66 -19.62 -4.34
N LEU A 78 -2.09 -18.46 -4.55
CA LEU A 78 -1.55 -18.11 -5.86
C LEU A 78 -0.29 -18.92 -6.10
N ASN A 79 -0.13 -19.40 -7.33
CA ASN A 79 1.08 -20.08 -7.74
C ASN A 79 2.28 -19.11 -7.65
N PRO A 80 3.30 -19.38 -6.82
CA PRO A 80 4.47 -18.53 -6.69
C PRO A 80 5.23 -18.34 -8.00
N ASP A 81 5.17 -19.35 -8.89
CA ASP A 81 5.86 -19.34 -10.18
C ASP A 81 5.07 -18.62 -11.30
N LEU A 82 3.91 -18.04 -10.98
CA LEU A 82 3.08 -17.30 -11.93
C LEU A 82 3.78 -16.07 -12.54
N GLY A 83 4.86 -15.60 -11.88
CA GLY A 83 5.52 -14.35 -12.30
C GLY A 83 4.66 -13.10 -12.10
N LEU A 84 3.71 -13.15 -11.18
CA LEU A 84 2.84 -12.01 -10.87
C LEU A 84 3.68 -10.84 -10.36
N TRP A 85 3.61 -9.72 -11.06
CA TRP A 85 4.12 -8.45 -10.53
C TRP A 85 3.02 -7.79 -9.70
N LEU A 86 3.34 -7.47 -8.44
CA LEU A 86 2.45 -6.78 -7.51
C LEU A 86 3.15 -5.52 -7.00
N ASP A 87 2.52 -4.37 -7.14
CA ASP A 87 3.03 -3.06 -6.71
C ASP A 87 3.35 -3.03 -5.20
N VAL A 88 2.48 -3.60 -4.37
CA VAL A 88 2.68 -3.74 -2.92
C VAL A 88 3.93 -4.58 -2.61
N ALA A 89 4.11 -5.71 -3.28
CA ALA A 89 5.28 -6.56 -3.07
C ALA A 89 6.57 -5.86 -3.57
N ALA A 90 6.51 -5.20 -4.72
CA ALA A 90 7.63 -4.44 -5.27
C ALA A 90 8.00 -3.24 -4.38
N PHE A 91 7.01 -2.56 -3.79
CA PHE A 91 7.21 -1.52 -2.79
C PHE A 91 7.94 -2.07 -1.55
N ARG A 92 7.40 -3.12 -0.93
CA ARG A 92 7.97 -3.74 0.29
C ARG A 92 9.38 -4.29 0.05
N ALA A 93 9.63 -4.88 -1.11
CA ALA A 93 10.96 -5.37 -1.48
C ALA A 93 11.99 -4.24 -1.55
N ARG A 94 11.64 -3.09 -2.15
CA ARG A 94 12.53 -1.92 -2.23
C ARG A 94 12.81 -1.30 -0.86
N VAL A 95 11.81 -1.13 -0.04
CA VAL A 95 11.97 -0.61 1.34
C VAL A 95 12.80 -1.59 2.18
N GLY A 96 12.50 -2.90 2.08
CA GLY A 96 13.21 -3.96 2.79
C GLY A 96 14.67 -4.10 2.39
N ALA A 97 15.03 -3.83 1.13
CA ALA A 97 16.41 -3.86 0.67
C ALA A 97 17.31 -2.85 1.42
N CYS A 98 16.74 -1.75 1.90
CA CYS A 98 17.49 -0.78 2.71
C CYS A 98 17.89 -1.30 4.10
N ALA A 99 17.23 -2.34 4.62
CA ALA A 99 17.54 -2.89 5.94
C ALA A 99 18.90 -3.60 6.02
N GLY A 100 19.46 -3.96 4.86
CA GLY A 100 20.82 -4.57 4.77
C GLY A 100 21.96 -3.56 4.75
N HIS A 101 21.68 -2.25 4.76
CA HIS A 101 22.70 -1.21 4.71
C HIS A 101 23.17 -0.84 6.12
N ASP A 102 24.41 -0.32 6.23
CA ASP A 102 25.02 0.03 7.51
C ASP A 102 24.59 1.43 7.99
N HIS A 103 23.31 1.53 8.38
CA HIS A 103 22.71 2.72 9.00
C HIS A 103 21.45 2.37 9.80
N GLY A 104 20.98 3.31 10.63
CA GLY A 104 19.77 3.13 11.42
C GLY A 104 18.48 2.98 10.55
N PRO A 105 17.41 2.39 11.09
CA PRO A 105 16.17 2.11 10.35
C PRO A 105 15.45 3.38 9.87
N THR A 106 15.69 4.51 10.52
CA THR A 106 15.12 5.83 10.17
C THR A 106 16.03 6.67 9.28
N GLU A 107 17.20 6.16 8.95
CA GLU A 107 18.20 6.83 8.12
C GLU A 107 18.17 6.31 6.68
N ALA A 108 18.89 6.99 5.80
CA ALA A 108 19.13 6.56 4.43
C ALA A 108 20.57 6.86 4.03
N CYS A 109 21.17 5.97 3.24
CA CYS A 109 22.45 6.20 2.57
C CYS A 109 22.22 6.50 1.08
N PRO A 110 23.28 6.85 0.31
CA PRO A 110 23.14 7.10 -1.13
C PRO A 110 22.47 5.94 -1.89
N ASP A 111 22.75 4.69 -1.51
CA ASP A 111 22.21 3.51 -2.18
C ASP A 111 20.73 3.27 -1.83
N CYS A 112 20.26 3.78 -0.69
CA CYS A 112 18.84 3.74 -0.32
C CYS A 112 17.99 4.69 -1.17
N VAL A 113 18.52 5.81 -1.60
CA VAL A 113 17.76 6.87 -2.28
C VAL A 113 17.00 6.33 -3.50
N PRO A 114 17.65 5.70 -4.49
CA PRO A 114 16.93 5.17 -5.65
C PRO A 114 15.91 4.08 -5.29
N LEU A 115 16.17 3.28 -4.26
CA LEU A 115 15.25 2.25 -3.78
C LEU A 115 14.00 2.88 -3.18
N LEU A 116 14.16 3.84 -2.28
CA LEU A 116 13.05 4.55 -1.63
C LEU A 116 12.27 5.40 -2.62
N GLU A 117 12.92 6.09 -3.56
CA GLU A 117 12.24 6.83 -4.64
C GLU A 117 11.41 5.91 -5.52
N GLY A 118 11.98 4.77 -5.92
CA GLY A 118 11.26 3.75 -6.67
C GLY A 118 10.11 3.13 -5.88
N ALA A 119 10.24 3.00 -4.55
CA ALA A 119 9.16 2.53 -3.69
C ALA A 119 8.02 3.55 -3.63
N VAL A 120 8.31 4.80 -3.25
CA VAL A 120 7.26 5.82 -3.11
C VAL A 120 6.59 6.16 -4.45
N ALA A 121 7.25 5.94 -5.59
CA ALA A 121 6.65 6.12 -6.91
C ALA A 121 5.53 5.09 -7.20
N LEU A 122 5.57 3.91 -6.58
CA LEU A 122 4.53 2.88 -6.73
C LEU A 122 3.25 3.21 -5.95
N TYR A 123 3.34 4.02 -4.90
CA TYR A 123 2.18 4.40 -4.10
C TYR A 123 1.54 5.67 -4.68
N THR A 124 0.60 5.48 -5.59
CA THR A 124 -0.14 6.58 -6.25
C THR A 124 -1.45 6.91 -5.56
N ASP A 125 -2.09 5.89 -4.98
CA ASP A 125 -3.38 5.97 -4.28
C ASP A 125 -3.37 5.05 -3.06
N PRO A 126 -4.27 5.23 -2.08
CA PRO A 126 -4.45 4.28 -0.99
C PRO A 126 -4.75 2.87 -1.49
N PHE A 127 -4.30 1.88 -0.74
CA PHE A 127 -4.52 0.47 -1.09
C PHE A 127 -5.98 0.17 -1.38
N MET A 128 -6.26 -0.38 -2.56
CA MET A 128 -7.61 -0.69 -3.05
C MET A 128 -8.61 0.47 -2.94
N ALA A 129 -8.17 1.71 -3.14
CA ALA A 129 -9.00 2.91 -3.03
C ALA A 129 -10.35 2.75 -3.77
N GLY A 130 -11.44 3.10 -3.08
CA GLY A 130 -12.81 3.01 -3.61
C GLY A 130 -13.37 1.59 -3.75
N PHE A 131 -12.65 0.58 -3.28
CA PHE A 131 -13.15 -0.79 -3.23
C PHE A 131 -13.63 -1.14 -1.82
N THR A 132 -14.78 -1.79 -1.71
CA THR A 132 -15.31 -2.40 -0.48
C THR A 132 -16.27 -3.52 -0.86
N LEU A 133 -16.42 -4.55 -0.06
CA LEU A 133 -17.40 -5.60 -0.31
C LEU A 133 -18.78 -5.23 0.26
N GLY A 134 -18.82 -4.54 1.40
CA GLY A 134 -20.05 -4.14 2.08
C GLY A 134 -20.83 -5.29 2.75
N ASP A 135 -20.64 -6.52 2.29
CA ASP A 135 -21.23 -7.75 2.83
C ASP A 135 -20.17 -8.69 3.44
N SER A 136 -18.97 -8.18 3.68
CA SER A 136 -17.86 -8.90 4.32
C SER A 136 -17.03 -7.96 5.18
N ALA A 137 -17.50 -7.71 6.41
CA ALA A 137 -16.81 -6.84 7.35
C ALA A 137 -15.36 -7.27 7.61
N ALA A 138 -15.09 -8.57 7.69
CA ALA A 138 -13.74 -9.09 7.93
C ALA A 138 -12.77 -8.80 6.77
N PHE A 139 -13.25 -8.82 5.51
CA PHE A 139 -12.42 -8.41 4.37
C PHE A 139 -12.17 -6.91 4.36
N ASP A 140 -13.21 -6.10 4.62
CA ASP A 140 -13.09 -4.64 4.64
C ASP A 140 -12.18 -4.19 5.79
N GLU A 141 -12.20 -4.88 6.95
CA GLU A 141 -11.29 -4.68 8.07
C GLU A 141 -9.83 -5.03 7.71
N TRP A 142 -9.60 -6.18 7.07
CA TRP A 142 -8.27 -6.55 6.56
C TRP A 142 -7.74 -5.51 5.57
N GLN A 143 -8.58 -5.08 4.63
CA GLN A 143 -8.23 -4.06 3.65
C GLN A 143 -7.85 -2.73 4.32
N PHE A 144 -8.58 -2.33 5.35
CA PHE A 144 -8.29 -1.13 6.13
C PHE A 144 -6.92 -1.21 6.81
N PHE A 145 -6.64 -2.30 7.54
CA PHE A 145 -5.35 -2.47 8.20
C PHE A 145 -4.18 -2.55 7.20
N GLU A 146 -4.38 -3.20 6.07
CA GLU A 146 -3.38 -3.26 5.01
C GLU A 146 -3.11 -1.87 4.40
N ALA A 147 -4.15 -1.07 4.20
CA ALA A 147 -4.02 0.30 3.72
C ALA A 147 -3.27 1.21 4.71
N GLU A 148 -3.57 1.12 6.01
CA GLU A 148 -2.88 1.88 7.05
C GLU A 148 -1.41 1.43 7.18
N ALA A 149 -1.13 0.14 7.17
CA ALA A 149 0.25 -0.37 7.20
C ALA A 149 1.09 0.14 6.00
N LEU A 150 0.53 0.10 4.80
CA LEU A 150 1.20 0.63 3.61
C LEU A 150 1.40 2.15 3.67
N LYS A 151 0.45 2.89 4.20
CA LYS A 151 0.56 4.33 4.41
C LYS A 151 1.69 4.67 5.39
N ASP A 152 1.82 3.89 6.48
CA ASP A 152 2.91 4.04 7.44
C ASP A 152 4.27 3.73 6.81
N ASP A 153 4.37 2.66 6.02
CA ASP A 153 5.58 2.30 5.29
C ASP A 153 6.01 3.40 4.29
N VAL A 154 5.05 3.98 3.54
CA VAL A 154 5.29 5.10 2.61
C VAL A 154 5.71 6.35 3.37
N THR A 155 5.08 6.65 4.48
CA THR A 155 5.44 7.76 5.37
C THR A 155 6.89 7.60 5.84
N GLY A 156 7.26 6.43 6.34
CA GLY A 156 8.63 6.13 6.74
C GLY A 156 9.66 6.34 5.60
N ALA A 157 9.34 5.89 4.39
CA ALA A 157 10.20 6.09 3.23
C ALA A 157 10.36 7.58 2.87
N LEU A 158 9.27 8.35 2.90
CA LEU A 158 9.28 9.80 2.63
C LEU A 158 10.08 10.58 3.68
N VAL A 159 9.94 10.24 4.95
CA VAL A 159 10.71 10.84 6.06
C VAL A 159 12.21 10.60 5.87
N ARG A 160 12.60 9.37 5.54
CA ARG A 160 14.01 9.01 5.27
C ARG A 160 14.58 9.81 4.08
N LEU A 161 13.83 9.91 2.98
CA LEU A 161 14.22 10.71 1.81
C LEU A 161 14.33 12.20 2.14
N ALA A 162 13.36 12.76 2.87
CA ALA A 162 13.37 14.17 3.28
C ALA A 162 14.56 14.46 4.20
N THR A 163 14.85 13.59 5.15
CA THR A 163 15.97 13.73 6.09
C THR A 163 17.30 13.65 5.35
N TYR A 164 17.48 12.66 4.48
CA TYR A 164 18.68 12.48 3.69
C TYR A 164 18.95 13.70 2.79
N THR A 165 17.98 14.11 1.98
CA THR A 165 18.13 15.25 1.07
C THR A 165 18.38 16.57 1.82
N THR A 166 17.78 16.72 3.01
CA THR A 166 18.07 17.84 3.91
C THR A 166 19.54 17.86 4.36
N SER A 167 20.12 16.71 4.69
CA SER A 167 21.53 16.59 5.08
C SER A 167 22.50 16.93 3.94
N GLN A 168 22.08 16.68 2.70
CA GLN A 168 22.83 17.03 1.49
C GLN A 168 22.63 18.49 1.05
N GLY A 169 21.78 19.27 1.73
CA GLY A 169 21.45 20.64 1.35
C GLY A 169 20.48 20.77 0.17
N ASP A 170 19.91 19.67 -0.32
CA ASP A 170 18.91 19.65 -1.39
C ASP A 170 17.51 19.91 -0.80
N PHE A 171 17.29 21.18 -0.43
CA PHE A 171 16.04 21.57 0.23
C PHE A 171 14.81 21.46 -0.68
N ASP A 172 14.95 21.63 -2.00
CA ASP A 172 13.83 21.55 -2.92
C ASP A 172 13.27 20.13 -2.99
N ARG A 173 14.12 19.11 -3.09
CA ARG A 173 13.68 17.71 -3.02
C ARG A 173 13.14 17.37 -1.63
N ALA A 174 13.81 17.80 -0.57
CA ALA A 174 13.35 17.58 0.81
C ALA A 174 11.93 18.14 1.03
N ILE A 175 11.64 19.35 0.55
CA ILE A 175 10.31 19.97 0.59
C ILE A 175 9.30 19.15 -0.21
N GLY A 176 9.69 18.62 -1.37
CA GLY A 176 8.85 17.75 -2.20
C GLY A 176 8.39 16.50 -1.44
N TYR A 177 9.32 15.81 -0.78
CA TYR A 177 9.01 14.62 0.02
C TYR A 177 8.17 14.96 1.25
N ALA A 178 8.52 16.02 1.96
CA ALA A 178 7.76 16.45 3.14
C ALA A 178 6.32 16.90 2.81
N ARG A 179 6.10 17.56 1.67
CA ARG A 179 4.75 17.86 1.18
C ARG A 179 3.94 16.61 0.85
N ARG A 180 4.58 15.62 0.23
CA ARG A 180 3.94 14.34 -0.07
C ARG A 180 3.61 13.58 1.22
N TRP A 181 4.50 13.59 2.20
CA TRP A 181 4.23 13.05 3.53
C TRP A 181 3.01 13.70 4.17
N LEU A 182 2.94 15.03 4.19
CA LEU A 182 1.81 15.77 4.73
C LEU A 182 0.49 15.48 3.98
N ALA A 183 0.56 15.20 2.67
CA ALA A 183 -0.62 14.86 1.88
C ALA A 183 -1.23 13.49 2.26
N LEU A 184 -0.45 12.57 2.88
CA LEU A 184 -0.95 11.30 3.39
C LEU A 184 -1.75 11.46 4.68
N ASP A 185 -1.38 12.45 5.50
CA ASP A 185 -2.06 12.80 6.74
C ASP A 185 -1.95 14.32 6.98
N PRO A 186 -2.98 15.09 6.59
CA PRO A 186 -2.99 16.54 6.74
C PRO A 186 -2.97 17.06 8.18
N LEU A 187 -3.29 16.21 9.17
CA LEU A 187 -3.28 16.56 10.59
C LEU A 187 -1.95 16.18 11.29
N HIS A 188 -1.01 15.59 10.55
CA HIS A 188 0.24 15.12 11.13
C HIS A 188 1.19 16.27 11.49
N GLU A 189 1.11 16.74 12.73
CA GLU A 189 1.89 17.88 13.24
C GLU A 189 3.41 17.75 12.99
N PRO A 190 4.07 16.57 13.16
CA PRO A 190 5.48 16.42 12.84
C PRO A 190 5.83 16.75 11.37
N ALA A 191 4.94 16.43 10.41
CA ALA A 191 5.14 16.77 9.00
C ALA A 191 5.06 18.28 8.75
N HIS A 192 4.08 18.96 9.37
CA HIS A 192 3.98 20.42 9.33
C HIS A 192 5.25 21.08 9.88
N ARG A 193 5.71 20.63 11.05
CA ARG A 193 6.93 21.15 11.69
C ARG A 193 8.16 20.93 10.81
N HIS A 194 8.27 19.74 10.20
CA HIS A 194 9.38 19.44 9.28
C HIS A 194 9.40 20.39 8.09
N LEU A 195 8.25 20.64 7.46
CA LEU A 195 8.10 21.61 6.37
C LEU A 195 8.46 23.05 6.79
N MET A 196 8.03 23.51 7.97
CA MET A 196 8.39 24.83 8.48
C MET A 196 9.91 24.99 8.60
N VAL A 197 10.59 23.98 9.15
CA VAL A 197 12.06 23.96 9.28
C VAL A 197 12.74 23.98 7.90
N LEU A 198 12.27 23.17 6.95
CA LEU A 198 12.80 23.14 5.59
C LEU A 198 12.66 24.51 4.89
N TYR A 199 11.49 25.14 4.97
CA TYR A 199 11.27 26.46 4.41
C TYR A 199 12.16 27.52 5.06
N ALA A 200 12.32 27.47 6.40
CA ALA A 200 13.22 28.40 7.10
C ALA A 200 14.68 28.23 6.66
N ARG A 201 15.15 26.99 6.54
CA ARG A 201 16.53 26.66 6.12
C ARG A 201 16.81 26.99 4.65
N SER A 202 15.80 26.91 3.79
CA SER A 202 15.88 27.31 2.38
C SER A 202 15.58 28.79 2.13
N ASN A 203 15.58 29.62 3.19
CA ASN A 203 15.29 31.07 3.15
C ASN A 203 13.87 31.43 2.64
N GLN A 204 12.93 30.51 2.69
CA GLN A 204 11.53 30.70 2.28
C GLN A 204 10.65 31.07 3.50
N ARG A 205 11.01 32.15 4.22
CA ARG A 205 10.38 32.53 5.49
C ARG A 205 8.86 32.70 5.40
N ALA A 206 8.35 33.31 4.31
CA ALA A 206 6.92 33.49 4.12
C ALA A 206 6.18 32.14 3.95
N ALA A 207 6.81 31.14 3.33
CA ALA A 207 6.23 29.80 3.24
C ALA A 207 6.21 29.10 4.60
N ALA A 208 7.23 29.28 5.43
CA ALA A 208 7.26 28.74 6.79
C ALA A 208 6.12 29.30 7.66
N VAL A 209 5.87 30.62 7.58
CA VAL A 209 4.76 31.25 8.30
C VAL A 209 3.40 30.74 7.82
N ARG A 210 3.18 30.68 6.50
CA ARG A 210 1.92 30.13 5.96
C ARG A 210 1.71 28.66 6.36
N GLN A 211 2.78 27.87 6.45
CA GLN A 211 2.67 26.47 6.89
C GLN A 211 2.26 26.37 8.36
N TYR A 212 2.76 27.28 9.21
CA TYR A 212 2.34 27.39 10.61
C TYR A 212 0.85 27.75 10.72
N GLU A 213 0.42 28.80 10.03
CA GLU A 213 -0.99 29.23 10.02
C GLU A 213 -1.93 28.12 9.53
N THR A 214 -1.49 27.34 8.52
CA THR A 214 -2.25 26.20 8.01
C THR A 214 -2.37 25.11 9.08
N CYS A 215 -1.27 24.76 9.74
CA CYS A 215 -1.26 23.77 10.82
C CYS A 215 -2.18 24.19 11.98
N GLU A 216 -2.04 25.42 12.45
CA GLU A 216 -2.87 25.96 13.54
C GLU A 216 -4.36 25.93 13.18
N ARG A 217 -4.72 26.34 11.98
CA ARG A 217 -6.11 26.32 11.51
C ARG A 217 -6.68 24.90 11.47
N LEU A 218 -5.97 23.95 10.86
CA LEU A 218 -6.42 22.56 10.76
C LEU A 218 -6.61 21.92 12.14
N LEU A 219 -5.65 22.09 13.04
CA LEU A 219 -5.76 21.56 14.40
C LEU A 219 -6.94 22.17 15.17
N ARG A 220 -7.24 23.44 14.95
CA ARG A 220 -8.38 24.12 15.61
C ARG A 220 -9.74 23.71 15.03
N GLU A 221 -9.79 23.33 13.75
CA GLU A 221 -11.03 22.91 13.08
C GLU A 221 -11.40 21.46 13.40
N GLU A 222 -10.40 20.60 13.69
CA GLU A 222 -10.60 19.14 13.84
C GLU A 222 -10.52 18.66 15.30
N LEU A 223 -10.01 19.48 16.22
CA LEU A 223 -9.89 19.20 17.66
C LEU A 223 -10.76 20.14 18.51
#